data_b35cfe5667dbcfd2715df9cf70d76463
#
_entry.id   b35cfe5667dbcfd2715df9cf70d76463
#
_cell.length_a   1.000
_cell.length_b   1.000
_cell.length_c   1.000
_cell.angle_alpha   90.00
_cell.angle_beta   90.00
_cell.angle_gamma   90.00
#
_symmetry.space_group_name_H-M   'P 1'
#
loop_
_entity.id
_entity.type
_entity.pdbx_description
1 polymer ?
#
loop_
_entity_poly.entity_id
_entity_poly.type
_entity_poly.pdbx_seq_one_letter_code
_entity_poly.pdbx_strand_id
1 'polypeptide(L)'
;MSEGGPDAQYRAYLREGRFMIQRSRSTGRYVFYPRVAAPGTGETDLEWVEASGGATVHAITVNRSREGSRNVALVDLDEGPRMMTRIEGVETVPIGTSVRARIVEEGGAPLVVFVPEGQA
;
A
#
# COMPACT_ATOMS: atom_id res chain seq x y z
N MET A 1 10.00 -23.12 -3.81
CA MET A 1 9.96 -22.69 -4.53
C MET A 1 9.39 -21.62 -4.61
N SER A 2 9.78 -20.79 -4.86
CA SER A 2 9.21 -19.74 -4.86
C SER A 2 8.42 -19.75 -5.84
N GLU A 3 7.53 -19.44 -5.64
CA GLU A 3 6.79 -19.51 -6.32
C GLU A 3 6.34 -18.36 -6.76
N GLY A 4 6.54 -17.80 -7.57
CA GLY A 4 6.06 -16.62 -8.11
C GLY A 4 6.98 -15.49 -7.91
N GLY A 5 6.76 -14.42 -8.59
CA GLY A 5 7.58 -13.25 -8.47
C GLY A 5 7.20 -12.37 -7.30
N PRO A 6 7.66 -11.11 -7.34
CA PRO A 6 7.42 -10.20 -6.22
C PRO A 6 5.95 -9.99 -5.88
N ASP A 7 5.07 -10.00 -6.90
CA ASP A 7 3.64 -9.86 -6.62
C ASP A 7 3.12 -10.98 -5.75
N ALA A 8 3.54 -12.21 -6.05
CA ALA A 8 3.07 -13.37 -5.29
C ALA A 8 3.64 -13.34 -3.88
N GLN A 9 4.88 -12.89 -3.73
CA GLN A 9 5.50 -12.76 -2.42
C GLN A 9 4.79 -11.71 -1.58
N TYR A 10 4.44 -10.60 -2.21
CA TYR A 10 3.74 -9.52 -1.54
C TYR A 10 2.39 -10.03 -0.99
N ARG A 11 1.64 -10.74 -1.83
CA ARG A 11 0.34 -11.26 -1.40
C ARG A 11 0.47 -12.33 -0.33
N ALA A 12 1.54 -13.12 -0.39
CA ALA A 12 1.76 -14.13 0.63
C ALA A 12 2.00 -13.50 1.99
N TYR A 13 2.75 -12.41 2.03
CA TYR A 13 2.94 -11.69 3.29
C TYR A 13 1.62 -11.12 3.79
N LEU A 14 0.80 -10.57 2.90
CA LEU A 14 -0.49 -10.02 3.33
C LEU A 14 -1.39 -11.11 3.92
N ARG A 15 -1.33 -12.32 3.39
CA ARG A 15 -2.12 -13.42 3.95
C ARG A 15 -1.67 -13.78 5.36
N GLU A 16 -0.44 -13.44 5.70
CA GLU A 16 0.07 -13.62 7.06
C GLU A 16 -0.19 -12.41 7.94
N GLY A 17 -0.88 -11.40 7.43
CA GLY A 17 -1.14 -10.18 8.17
C GLY A 17 0.02 -9.22 8.19
N ARG A 18 0.92 -9.32 7.22
CA ARG A 18 2.12 -8.49 7.20
C ARG A 18 2.13 -7.61 5.96
N PHE A 19 2.22 -6.31 6.15
CA PHE A 19 2.34 -5.36 5.05
C PHE A 19 3.84 -5.11 4.84
N MET A 20 4.39 -5.77 3.83
CA MET A 20 5.82 -5.72 3.54
C MET A 20 6.04 -4.95 2.25
N ILE A 21 7.08 -4.15 2.22
CA ILE A 21 7.47 -3.43 1.01
C ILE A 21 8.93 -3.72 0.74
N GLN A 22 9.41 -3.31 -0.42
CA GLN A 22 10.77 -3.59 -0.82
C GLN A 22 11.65 -2.38 -0.57
N ARG A 23 12.92 -2.65 -0.30
CA ARG A 23 13.90 -1.61 -0.07
C ARG A 23 15.20 -2.03 -0.73
N SER A 24 15.83 -1.11 -1.46
CA SER A 24 17.11 -1.38 -2.07
C SER A 24 18.21 -1.33 -0.99
N ARG A 25 19.00 -2.37 -0.91
CA ARG A 25 20.09 -2.40 0.06
C ARG A 25 21.16 -1.38 -0.29
N SER A 26 21.38 -1.16 -1.59
CA SER A 26 22.43 -0.24 -2.02
C SER A 26 22.09 1.20 -1.73
N THR A 27 20.84 1.61 -2.00
CA THR A 27 20.48 3.02 -1.91
C THR A 27 19.65 3.32 -0.69
N GLY A 28 19.06 2.31 -0.05
CA GLY A 28 18.14 2.52 1.07
C GLY A 28 16.78 3.02 0.66
N ARG A 29 16.50 3.08 -0.64
CA ARG A 29 15.23 3.60 -1.10
C ARG A 29 14.18 2.52 -1.08
N TYR A 30 12.97 2.90 -0.72
CA TYR A 30 11.86 1.96 -0.68
C TYR A 30 11.14 1.95 -2.02
N VAL A 31 10.55 0.81 -2.35
CA VAL A 31 9.91 0.60 -3.63
C VAL A 31 8.53 0.04 -3.40
N PHE A 32 7.54 0.61 -4.05
CA PHE A 32 6.21 0.10 -4.19
C PHE A 32 5.67 0.61 -5.53
N TYR A 33 5.24 -0.26 -6.40
CA TYR A 33 4.76 -1.64 -6.27
C TYR A 33 5.92 -2.63 -6.34
N PRO A 34 5.70 -3.91 -5.94
CA PRO A 34 6.79 -4.91 -5.92
C PRO A 34 7.45 -5.08 -7.29
N ARG A 35 8.77 -5.17 -7.28
CA ARG A 35 9.55 -5.27 -8.50
C ARG A 35 10.70 -6.22 -8.31
N VAL A 36 11.25 -6.69 -9.42
CA VAL A 36 12.47 -7.48 -9.40
C VAL A 36 13.68 -6.57 -9.25
N ALA A 37 13.63 -5.39 -9.87
CA ALA A 37 14.75 -4.46 -9.85
C ALA A 37 14.24 -3.08 -9.49
N ALA A 38 15.08 -2.28 -8.87
CA ALA A 38 14.72 -0.94 -8.44
C ALA A 38 14.50 -0.04 -9.67
N PRO A 39 13.43 0.78 -9.67
CA PRO A 39 13.19 1.68 -10.78
C PRO A 39 14.30 2.72 -10.89
N GLY A 40 14.69 3.01 -12.11
CA GLY A 40 15.68 4.05 -12.36
C GLY A 40 17.11 3.59 -12.28
N THR A 41 17.43 2.66 -11.41
CA THR A 41 18.80 2.19 -11.26
C THR A 41 18.99 0.76 -11.75
N GLY A 42 17.90 -0.03 -11.82
CA GLY A 42 18.02 -1.42 -12.24
C GLY A 42 18.62 -2.35 -11.22
N GLU A 43 18.83 -1.89 -10.00
CA GLU A 43 19.44 -2.73 -8.98
C GLU A 43 18.51 -3.85 -8.58
N THR A 44 19.05 -5.04 -8.35
CA THR A 44 18.26 -6.19 -8.02
C THR A 44 18.45 -6.62 -6.57
N ASP A 45 19.06 -5.78 -5.74
CA ASP A 45 19.34 -6.10 -4.34
C ASP A 45 18.17 -5.66 -3.45
N LEU A 46 16.97 -5.87 -3.89
CA LEU A 46 15.79 -5.49 -3.11
C LEU A 46 15.54 -6.50 -2.01
N GLU A 47 15.22 -6.01 -0.85
CA GLU A 47 14.87 -6.85 0.29
C GLU A 47 13.48 -6.48 0.77
N TRP A 48 12.80 -7.41 1.44
CA TRP A 48 11.49 -7.15 1.99
C TRP A 48 11.65 -6.61 3.40
N VAL A 49 10.98 -5.52 3.70
CA VAL A 49 10.97 -4.94 5.04
C VAL A 49 9.53 -4.62 5.42
N GLU A 50 9.26 -4.61 6.71
CA GLU A 50 7.89 -4.34 7.15
C GLU A 50 7.62 -2.85 7.11
N ALA A 51 6.50 -2.46 6.52
CA ALA A 51 6.11 -1.05 6.46
C ALA A 51 5.57 -0.64 7.81
N SER A 52 5.71 0.64 8.13
CA SER A 52 5.20 1.17 9.38
C SER A 52 3.68 1.15 9.43
N GLY A 53 3.05 1.20 8.27
CA GLY A 53 1.60 1.26 8.19
C GLY A 53 1.06 2.68 8.14
N GLY A 54 1.87 3.67 8.37
CA GLY A 54 1.43 5.07 8.34
C GLY A 54 1.56 5.66 6.96
N ALA A 55 0.66 6.55 6.61
CA ALA A 55 0.70 7.23 5.32
C ALA A 55 -0.09 8.53 5.41
N THR A 56 0.04 9.35 4.37
CA THR A 56 -0.65 10.63 4.30
C THR A 56 -1.38 10.68 2.96
N VAL A 57 -2.61 11.14 2.97
CA VAL A 57 -3.41 11.23 1.75
C VAL A 57 -2.84 12.31 0.84
N HIS A 58 -2.45 11.92 -0.37
CA HIS A 58 -1.93 12.85 -1.36
C HIS A 58 -3.04 13.33 -2.27
N ALA A 59 -3.96 12.45 -2.63
CA ALA A 59 -5.09 12.77 -3.49
C ALA A 59 -6.21 11.79 -3.22
N ILE A 60 -7.44 12.20 -3.44
CA ILE A 60 -8.58 11.31 -3.25
C ILE A 60 -9.70 11.75 -4.16
N THR A 61 -10.37 10.78 -4.77
CA THR A 61 -11.51 11.00 -5.64
C THR A 61 -12.67 10.18 -5.14
N VAL A 62 -13.85 10.78 -5.08
CA VAL A 62 -15.05 10.10 -4.65
C VAL A 62 -15.92 9.80 -5.86
N ASN A 63 -16.33 8.53 -5.97
CA ASN A 63 -17.19 8.09 -7.05
C ASN A 63 -18.54 7.73 -6.42
N ARG A 64 -19.56 8.49 -6.71
CA ARG A 64 -20.88 8.25 -6.14
C ARG A 64 -21.78 7.55 -7.15
N SER A 65 -22.51 6.55 -6.68
CA SER A 65 -23.40 5.78 -7.55
C SER A 65 -24.64 5.40 -6.77
N ARG A 66 -25.54 4.69 -7.42
CA ARG A 66 -26.74 4.23 -6.75
C ARG A 66 -26.42 3.27 -5.62
N GLU A 67 -25.30 2.58 -5.73
CA GLU A 67 -24.93 1.58 -4.72
C GLU A 67 -24.13 2.18 -3.60
N GLY A 68 -23.95 3.47 -3.59
CA GLY A 68 -23.20 4.14 -2.54
C GLY A 68 -21.98 4.84 -3.08
N SER A 69 -21.17 5.36 -2.17
CA SER A 69 -19.99 6.11 -2.53
C SER A 69 -18.75 5.24 -2.36
N ARG A 70 -17.82 5.39 -3.27
CA ARG A 70 -16.51 4.74 -3.15
C ARG A 70 -15.46 5.78 -3.41
N ASN A 71 -14.32 5.62 -2.77
CA ASN A 71 -13.22 6.54 -3.05
C ASN A 71 -12.02 5.77 -3.57
N VAL A 72 -11.17 6.47 -4.30
CA VAL A 72 -9.87 5.99 -4.72
C VAL A 72 -8.88 7.04 -4.24
N ALA A 73 -7.87 6.61 -3.54
CA ALA A 73 -6.92 7.54 -2.93
C ALA A 73 -5.50 7.19 -3.33
N LEU A 74 -4.67 8.22 -3.43
CA LEU A 74 -3.23 8.05 -3.52
C LEU A 74 -2.68 8.48 -2.18
N VAL A 75 -1.92 7.60 -1.54
CA VAL A 75 -1.32 7.91 -0.25
C VAL A 75 0.18 7.82 -0.38
N ASP A 76 0.88 8.67 0.37
CA ASP A 76 2.33 8.62 0.45
C ASP A 76 2.66 7.86 1.72
N LEU A 77 3.29 6.71 1.57
CA LEU A 77 3.71 5.92 2.73
C LEU A 77 4.78 6.70 3.49
N ASP A 78 4.84 6.49 4.79
CA ASP A 78 5.85 7.16 5.61
C ASP A 78 7.25 6.86 5.09
N GLU A 79 7.44 5.72 4.45
CA GLU A 79 8.73 5.33 3.89
C GLU A 79 9.05 6.03 2.57
N GLY A 80 8.08 6.70 1.97
CA GLY A 80 8.31 7.48 0.76
C GLY A 80 7.50 7.08 -0.47
N PRO A 81 7.31 5.81 -0.77
CA PRO A 81 6.57 5.44 -1.97
C PRO A 81 5.11 5.83 -1.90
N ARG A 82 4.53 6.05 -3.08
CA ARG A 82 3.11 6.39 -3.20
C ARG A 82 2.36 5.16 -3.68
N MET A 83 1.19 4.91 -3.12
CA MET A 83 0.40 3.78 -3.58
C MET A 83 -1.05 4.19 -3.75
N MET A 84 -1.73 3.49 -4.66
CA MET A 84 -3.16 3.69 -4.87
C MET A 84 -3.91 2.76 -3.95
N THR A 85 -4.92 3.28 -3.29
CA THR A 85 -5.69 2.51 -2.31
C THR A 85 -7.07 3.13 -2.18
N ARG A 86 -7.77 2.82 -1.11
CA ARG A 86 -9.01 3.49 -0.75
C ARG A 86 -9.00 3.71 0.75
N ILE A 87 -9.75 4.70 1.19
CA ILE A 87 -9.87 5.02 2.60
C ILE A 87 -11.20 4.47 3.08
N GLU A 88 -11.15 3.51 4.00
CA GLU A 88 -12.34 2.85 4.49
C GLU A 88 -12.93 3.56 5.67
N GLY A 89 -14.21 3.39 5.88
CA GLY A 89 -14.90 3.97 7.04
C GLY A 89 -15.34 5.39 6.86
N VAL A 90 -15.04 6.01 5.71
CA VAL A 90 -15.42 7.39 5.44
C VAL A 90 -15.72 7.52 3.96
N GLU A 91 -16.46 8.53 3.58
CA GLU A 91 -16.70 8.81 2.17
C GLU A 91 -15.50 9.50 1.57
N THR A 92 -14.90 10.42 2.29
CA THR A 92 -13.71 11.12 1.83
C THR A 92 -13.01 11.73 3.05
N VAL A 93 -11.78 12.19 2.84
CA VAL A 93 -11.02 12.90 3.87
C VAL A 93 -10.24 14.01 3.17
N PRO A 94 -9.82 15.02 3.90
CA PRO A 94 -8.99 16.09 3.31
C PRO A 94 -7.63 15.55 2.89
N ILE A 95 -7.07 16.13 1.84
CA ILE A 95 -5.69 15.87 1.46
C ILE A 95 -4.81 16.27 2.66
N GLY A 96 -3.81 15.46 2.95
CA GLY A 96 -2.94 15.67 4.09
C GLY A 96 -3.37 14.91 5.33
N THR A 97 -4.49 14.19 5.27
CA THR A 97 -4.95 13.43 6.42
C THR A 97 -4.03 12.24 6.66
N SER A 98 -3.68 12.01 7.92
CA SER A 98 -2.88 10.85 8.30
C SER A 98 -3.79 9.62 8.34
N VAL A 99 -3.33 8.54 7.75
CA VAL A 99 -4.10 7.31 7.66
C VAL A 99 -3.20 6.13 8.03
N ARG A 100 -3.82 4.99 8.31
CA ARG A 100 -3.09 3.82 8.75
C ARG A 100 -3.55 2.60 7.97
N ALA A 101 -2.61 1.75 7.61
CA ALA A 101 -2.87 0.59 6.79
C ALA A 101 -3.67 -0.47 7.53
N ARG A 102 -4.54 -1.14 6.78
CA ARG A 102 -5.31 -2.26 7.28
C ARG A 102 -5.37 -3.30 6.18
N ILE A 103 -5.16 -4.55 6.53
CA ILE A 103 -5.23 -5.62 5.56
C ILE A 103 -6.62 -6.23 5.61
N VAL A 104 -7.27 -6.28 4.46
CA VAL A 104 -8.62 -6.86 4.35
C VAL A 104 -8.60 -7.91 3.26
N GLU A 105 -9.68 -8.69 3.16
CA GLU A 105 -9.81 -9.66 2.10
C GLU A 105 -10.97 -9.26 1.23
N GLU A 106 -10.77 -9.26 -0.08
CA GLU A 106 -11.83 -8.88 -0.99
C GLU A 106 -11.75 -9.80 -2.18
N GLY A 107 -12.86 -10.46 -2.49
CA GLY A 107 -12.88 -11.40 -3.62
C GLY A 107 -11.93 -12.56 -3.46
N GLY A 108 -11.61 -12.95 -2.24
CA GLY A 108 -10.71 -14.05 -1.97
C GLY A 108 -9.24 -13.68 -2.00
N ALA A 109 -8.92 -12.40 -2.16
CA ALA A 109 -7.53 -11.94 -2.24
C ALA A 109 -7.25 -10.92 -1.15
N PRO A 110 -6.03 -10.89 -0.61
CA PRO A 110 -5.70 -9.90 0.40
C PRO A 110 -5.46 -8.54 -0.24
N LEU A 111 -5.78 -7.50 0.48
CA LEU A 111 -5.68 -6.14 -0.02
C LEU A 111 -5.35 -5.20 1.11
N VAL A 112 -4.50 -4.22 0.87
CA VAL A 112 -4.20 -3.19 1.86
C VAL A 112 -5.10 -1.99 1.57
N VAL A 113 -5.85 -1.59 2.58
CA VAL A 113 -6.62 -0.34 2.53
C VAL A 113 -6.16 0.50 3.70
N PHE A 114 -6.63 1.73 3.79
CA PHE A 114 -6.23 2.62 4.86
C PHE A 114 -7.45 3.16 5.55
N VAL A 115 -7.31 3.47 6.83
CA VAL A 115 -8.37 4.09 7.62
C VAL A 115 -7.80 5.35 8.25
N PRO A 116 -8.62 6.35 8.54
CA PRO A 116 -8.10 7.55 9.19
C PRO A 116 -7.46 7.20 10.53
N GLU A 117 -6.36 7.90 10.83
CA GLU A 117 -5.68 7.62 12.06
C GLU A 117 -6.58 8.02 13.21
N GLY A 118 -6.61 7.20 14.25
CA GLY A 118 -7.55 7.43 15.35
C GLY A 118 -8.79 6.58 15.24
N GLN A 119 -9.05 6.00 14.07
CA GLN A 119 -10.16 5.08 13.90
C GLN A 119 -9.69 3.68 13.65
N ALA A 120 -8.43 3.46 13.61
CA ALA A 120 -7.88 2.14 13.32
C ALA A 120 -7.94 1.24 14.53
#